data_9bd0187a2d1e6eb6e57a96bb00539261
#
_entry.id   9bd0187a2d1e6eb6e57a96bb00539261
#
_cell.length_a   1.000
_cell.length_b   1.000
_cell.length_c   1.000
_cell.angle_alpha   90.00
_cell.angle_beta   90.00
_cell.angle_gamma   90.00
#
_symmetry.space_group_name_H-M   'P 1'
#
loop_
_entity.id
_entity.type
_entity.pdbx_description
1 polymer ?
#
loop_
_entity_poly.entity_id
_entity_poly.type
_entity_poly.pdbx_seq_one_letter_code
_entity_poly.pdbx_strand_id
1 'polypeptide(L)'
;DDAARFLDYIQQKLQEGLDCLIISDYGKGVCTKENCQAIIAACKAHHVPVIVDPKGTNWMKYAGADYITPNLKEINAVLTDPIRNEDALVEQAARAVMKKFHLGSIIVTRSEAGLSLVREEEIEHIPTKAQEVFDVSGAGDTVIAVFAMGIAGGLAPRDSAYLANLAAGVVVAKLGTYAVSQEELIAALKKEK
;
A
#
# COMPACT_ATOMS: atom_id res chain seq x y z
N ASP A 1 -26.43 -15.11 1.68
CA ASP A 1 -25.48 -14.45 2.58
C ASP A 1 -24.65 -13.45 1.78
N ASP A 2 -24.58 -12.19 2.24
CA ASP A 2 -23.91 -11.10 1.50
C ASP A 2 -22.42 -11.34 1.35
N ALA A 3 -21.78 -12.00 2.32
CA ALA A 3 -20.37 -12.35 2.26
C ALA A 3 -20.08 -13.37 1.15
N ALA A 4 -20.95 -14.38 0.98
CA ALA A 4 -20.80 -15.35 -0.10
C ALA A 4 -20.95 -14.68 -1.48
N ARG A 5 -21.98 -13.83 -1.65
CA ARG A 5 -22.19 -13.08 -2.90
C ARG A 5 -21.01 -12.16 -3.24
N PHE A 6 -20.39 -11.56 -2.23
CA PHE A 6 -19.21 -10.72 -2.40
C PHE A 6 -17.99 -11.53 -2.88
N LEU A 7 -17.76 -12.70 -2.27
CA LEU A 7 -16.68 -13.61 -2.70
C LEU A 7 -16.92 -14.18 -4.10
N ASP A 8 -18.15 -14.55 -4.43
CA ASP A 8 -18.53 -14.99 -5.78
C ASP A 8 -18.25 -13.92 -6.83
N TYR A 9 -18.57 -12.65 -6.52
CA TYR A 9 -18.26 -11.53 -7.40
C TYR A 9 -16.75 -11.37 -7.64
N ILE A 10 -15.93 -11.48 -6.59
CA ILE A 10 -14.47 -11.43 -6.71
C ILE A 10 -13.96 -12.59 -7.57
N GLN A 11 -14.46 -13.81 -7.37
CA GLN A 11 -14.07 -14.96 -8.18
C GLN A 11 -14.44 -14.76 -9.66
N GLN A 12 -15.62 -14.20 -9.94
CA GLN A 12 -16.00 -13.87 -11.30
C GLN A 12 -14.99 -12.87 -11.92
N LYS A 13 -14.61 -11.80 -11.20
CA LYS A 13 -13.63 -10.81 -11.69
C LYS A 13 -12.25 -11.42 -11.93
N LEU A 14 -11.83 -12.34 -11.09
CA LEU A 14 -10.57 -13.08 -11.28
C LEU A 14 -10.60 -13.91 -12.57
N GLN A 15 -11.75 -14.53 -12.90
CA GLN A 15 -11.93 -15.30 -14.14
C GLN A 15 -12.00 -14.39 -15.39
N GLU A 16 -12.54 -13.17 -15.26
CA GLU A 16 -12.58 -12.18 -16.33
C GLU A 16 -11.20 -11.56 -16.64
N GLY A 17 -10.22 -11.75 -15.77
CA GLY A 17 -8.87 -11.20 -15.86
C GLY A 17 -8.72 -9.94 -14.99
N LEU A 18 -8.08 -10.09 -13.85
CA LEU A 18 -7.76 -9.03 -12.90
C LEU A 18 -6.25 -8.96 -12.75
N ASP A 19 -5.67 -7.77 -12.94
CA ASP A 19 -4.21 -7.59 -12.88
C ASP A 19 -3.71 -7.32 -11.46
N CYS A 20 -4.56 -6.79 -10.57
CA CYS A 20 -4.23 -6.48 -9.19
C CYS A 20 -5.52 -6.30 -8.35
N LEU A 21 -5.46 -6.61 -7.05
CA LEU A 21 -6.55 -6.38 -6.12
C LEU A 21 -6.10 -5.55 -4.93
N ILE A 22 -6.86 -4.50 -4.59
CA ILE A 22 -6.65 -3.68 -3.41
C ILE A 22 -7.66 -4.04 -2.33
N ILE A 23 -7.17 -4.30 -1.11
CA ILE A 23 -7.99 -4.36 0.11
C ILE A 23 -7.76 -3.05 0.88
N SER A 24 -8.70 -2.11 0.78
CA SER A 24 -8.68 -0.88 1.57
C SER A 24 -9.58 -1.05 2.80
N ASP A 25 -8.96 -1.23 3.98
CA ASP A 25 -9.69 -1.52 5.22
C ASP A 25 -9.95 -0.23 6.02
N TYR A 26 -11.21 0.05 6.26
CA TYR A 26 -11.66 1.18 7.10
C TYR A 26 -12.19 0.73 8.47
N GLY A 27 -12.04 -0.56 8.82
CA GLY A 27 -12.53 -1.10 10.10
C GLY A 27 -14.05 -1.09 10.24
N LYS A 28 -14.79 -1.15 9.12
CA LYS A 28 -16.27 -1.09 9.07
C LYS A 28 -16.94 -2.46 8.93
N GLY A 29 -16.20 -3.56 9.13
CA GLY A 29 -16.75 -4.91 9.20
C GLY A 29 -16.66 -5.73 7.91
N VAL A 30 -16.34 -5.16 6.75
CA VAL A 30 -16.18 -5.90 5.50
C VAL A 30 -14.90 -6.75 5.51
N CYS A 31 -13.79 -6.16 5.97
CA CYS A 31 -12.48 -6.81 6.04
C CYS A 31 -12.34 -7.65 7.31
N THR A 32 -13.17 -8.71 7.44
CA THR A 32 -13.00 -9.73 8.48
C THR A 32 -11.81 -10.62 8.17
N LYS A 33 -11.36 -11.44 9.13
CA LYS A 33 -10.30 -12.41 8.89
C LYS A 33 -10.69 -13.41 7.79
N GLU A 34 -11.92 -13.89 7.86
CA GLU A 34 -12.46 -14.89 6.93
C GLU A 34 -12.52 -14.32 5.51
N ASN A 35 -13.05 -13.10 5.34
CA ASN A 35 -13.16 -12.46 4.03
C ASN A 35 -11.77 -12.15 3.45
N CYS A 36 -10.88 -11.54 4.22
CA CYS A 36 -9.53 -11.21 3.74
C CYS A 36 -8.76 -12.46 3.32
N GLN A 37 -8.80 -13.53 4.13
CA GLN A 37 -8.10 -14.78 3.82
C GLN A 37 -8.70 -15.49 2.60
N ALA A 38 -10.03 -15.47 2.43
CA ALA A 38 -10.67 -16.05 1.24
C ALA A 38 -10.28 -15.27 -0.03
N ILE A 39 -10.26 -13.93 0.02
CA ILE A 39 -9.85 -13.07 -1.08
C ILE A 39 -8.37 -13.31 -1.44
N ILE A 40 -7.48 -13.28 -0.46
CA ILE A 40 -6.04 -13.48 -0.66
C ILE A 40 -5.77 -14.87 -1.27
N ALA A 41 -6.44 -15.91 -0.76
CA ALA A 41 -6.29 -17.27 -1.29
C ALA A 41 -6.79 -17.38 -2.75
N ALA A 42 -7.93 -16.76 -3.07
CA ALA A 42 -8.46 -16.73 -4.42
C ALA A 42 -7.53 -15.98 -5.39
N CYS A 43 -7.05 -14.80 -5.02
CA CYS A 43 -6.09 -14.02 -5.82
C CYS A 43 -4.80 -14.80 -6.05
N LYS A 44 -4.26 -15.45 -5.03
CA LYS A 44 -3.05 -16.26 -5.11
C LYS A 44 -3.21 -17.43 -6.08
N ALA A 45 -4.37 -18.11 -6.09
CA ALA A 45 -4.66 -19.18 -7.03
C ALA A 45 -4.70 -18.71 -8.49
N HIS A 46 -5.00 -17.44 -8.72
CA HIS A 46 -5.02 -16.79 -10.04
C HIS A 46 -3.76 -15.97 -10.35
N HIS A 47 -2.73 -16.00 -9.48
CA HIS A 47 -1.50 -15.19 -9.61
C HIS A 47 -1.75 -13.69 -9.67
N VAL A 48 -2.81 -13.20 -9.02
CA VAL A 48 -3.18 -11.79 -8.93
C VAL A 48 -2.60 -11.21 -7.65
N PRO A 49 -1.72 -10.19 -7.71
CA PRO A 49 -1.15 -9.57 -6.52
C PRO A 49 -2.20 -8.85 -5.69
N VAL A 50 -2.10 -8.99 -4.37
CA VAL A 50 -2.96 -8.34 -3.39
C VAL A 50 -2.17 -7.27 -2.64
N ILE A 51 -2.69 -6.04 -2.65
CA ILE A 51 -2.13 -4.89 -1.94
C ILE A 51 -3.14 -4.45 -0.88
N VAL A 52 -2.68 -4.26 0.35
CA VAL A 52 -3.55 -3.96 1.50
C VAL A 52 -3.22 -2.59 2.09
N ASP A 53 -4.23 -1.74 2.24
CA ASP A 53 -4.20 -0.59 3.16
C ASP A 53 -4.77 -1.05 4.51
N PRO A 54 -3.93 -1.20 5.56
CA PRO A 54 -4.33 -1.88 6.78
C PRO A 54 -5.08 -0.97 7.74
N LYS A 55 -5.92 -1.57 8.60
CA LYS A 55 -6.56 -0.88 9.72
C LYS A 55 -6.52 -1.70 11.00
N GLY A 56 -6.35 -0.98 12.12
CA GLY A 56 -6.26 -1.60 13.44
C GLY A 56 -4.95 -2.36 13.65
N THR A 57 -4.94 -3.31 14.59
CA THR A 57 -3.73 -4.04 15.00
C THR A 57 -3.75 -5.53 14.65
N ASN A 58 -4.88 -6.07 14.22
CA ASN A 58 -5.01 -7.47 13.85
C ASN A 58 -4.63 -7.69 12.38
N TRP A 59 -3.33 -7.62 12.07
CA TRP A 59 -2.85 -7.79 10.70
C TRP A 59 -2.70 -9.25 10.26
N MET A 60 -2.89 -10.22 11.18
CA MET A 60 -2.98 -11.65 10.80
C MET A 60 -4.12 -11.93 9.81
N LYS A 61 -5.14 -11.07 9.75
CA LYS A 61 -6.20 -11.19 8.74
C LYS A 61 -5.71 -10.94 7.32
N TYR A 62 -4.56 -10.28 7.14
CA TYR A 62 -3.94 -10.01 5.83
C TYR A 62 -2.78 -10.96 5.49
N ALA A 63 -2.53 -12.00 6.30
CA ALA A 63 -1.44 -12.94 6.07
C ALA A 63 -1.48 -13.50 4.64
N GLY A 64 -0.34 -13.52 3.97
CA GLY A 64 -0.22 -13.95 2.58
C GLY A 64 -0.45 -12.84 1.53
N ALA A 65 -0.81 -11.61 1.93
CA ALA A 65 -0.84 -10.47 1.01
C ALA A 65 0.57 -10.17 0.45
N ASP A 66 0.64 -9.78 -0.82
CA ASP A 66 1.91 -9.50 -1.50
C ASP A 66 2.52 -8.19 -1.01
N TYR A 67 1.67 -7.18 -0.78
CA TYR A 67 2.07 -5.87 -0.29
C TYR A 67 1.11 -5.34 0.76
N ILE A 68 1.64 -4.56 1.71
CA ILE A 68 0.85 -3.79 2.68
C ILE A 68 1.41 -2.37 2.78
N THR A 69 0.54 -1.34 2.90
CA THR A 69 0.92 0.07 2.80
C THR A 69 0.66 0.89 4.08
N PRO A 70 1.15 0.46 5.25
CA PRO A 70 0.91 1.20 6.48
C PRO A 70 1.69 2.51 6.52
N ASN A 71 1.16 3.47 7.28
CA ASN A 71 1.94 4.60 7.74
C ASN A 71 2.75 4.25 9.02
N LEU A 72 3.67 5.14 9.41
CA LEU A 72 4.51 4.92 10.60
C LEU A 72 3.70 4.76 11.89
N LYS A 73 2.56 5.46 12.03
CA LYS A 73 1.68 5.34 13.20
C LYS A 73 1.03 3.95 13.27
N GLU A 74 0.63 3.41 12.13
CA GLU A 74 0.02 2.07 12.03
C GLU A 74 1.05 0.97 12.29
N ILE A 75 2.29 1.11 11.81
CA ILE A 75 3.40 0.21 12.20
C ILE A 75 3.60 0.26 13.71
N ASN A 76 3.72 1.43 14.29
CA ASN A 76 3.92 1.59 15.72
C ASN A 76 2.79 0.97 16.56
N ALA A 77 1.56 0.96 16.05
CA ALA A 77 0.43 0.35 16.74
C ALA A 77 0.51 -1.19 16.84
N VAL A 78 1.31 -1.85 15.99
CA VAL A 78 1.50 -3.33 16.00
C VAL A 78 2.83 -3.78 16.60
N LEU A 79 3.70 -2.83 16.93
CA LEU A 79 4.97 -3.08 17.63
C LEU A 79 4.77 -3.05 19.14
N THR A 80 5.64 -3.76 19.86
CA THR A 80 5.74 -3.68 21.32
C THR A 80 6.35 -2.34 21.75
N ASP A 81 7.44 -1.95 21.08
CA ASP A 81 8.16 -0.71 21.33
C ASP A 81 8.06 0.18 20.10
N PRO A 82 7.41 1.36 20.20
CA PRO A 82 7.30 2.30 19.08
C PRO A 82 8.68 2.80 18.63
N ILE A 83 8.85 2.95 17.33
CA ILE A 83 10.07 3.44 16.70
C ILE A 83 9.94 4.90 16.26
N ARG A 84 11.10 5.58 16.13
CA ARG A 84 11.20 6.88 15.46
C ARG A 84 11.28 6.73 13.95
N ASN A 85 11.06 7.85 13.23
CA ASN A 85 11.13 7.90 11.77
C ASN A 85 12.59 7.96 11.28
N GLU A 86 13.34 6.90 11.52
CA GLU A 86 14.75 6.72 11.13
C GLU A 86 14.85 5.49 10.21
N ASP A 87 15.61 5.58 9.13
CA ASP A 87 15.68 4.54 8.09
C ASP A 87 15.96 3.15 8.65
N ALA A 88 16.99 3.00 9.47
CA ALA A 88 17.37 1.71 10.06
C ALA A 88 16.30 1.14 11.00
N LEU A 89 15.61 2.00 11.77
CA LEU A 89 14.54 1.57 12.67
C LEU A 89 13.29 1.14 11.88
N VAL A 90 12.94 1.89 10.83
CA VAL A 90 11.83 1.56 9.95
C VAL A 90 12.08 0.26 9.21
N GLU A 91 13.29 0.03 8.68
CA GLU A 91 13.67 -1.24 8.06
C GLU A 91 13.51 -2.40 9.04
N GLN A 92 14.12 -2.30 10.22
CA GLN A 92 14.07 -3.37 11.23
C GLN A 92 12.62 -3.69 11.63
N ALA A 93 11.82 -2.65 11.88
CA ALA A 93 10.42 -2.82 12.24
C ALA A 93 9.59 -3.44 11.10
N ALA A 94 9.77 -2.98 9.86
CA ALA A 94 9.08 -3.51 8.70
C ALA A 94 9.38 -5.01 8.51
N ARG A 95 10.65 -5.42 8.59
CA ARG A 95 11.05 -6.84 8.51
C ARG A 95 10.44 -7.69 9.63
N ALA A 96 10.43 -7.17 10.87
CA ALA A 96 9.81 -7.84 12.00
C ALA A 96 8.29 -8.01 11.80
N VAL A 97 7.62 -6.98 11.29
CA VAL A 97 6.17 -6.98 10.99
C VAL A 97 5.87 -7.95 9.84
N MET A 98 6.65 -7.93 8.76
CA MET A 98 6.49 -8.88 7.64
C MET A 98 6.56 -10.32 8.15
N LYS A 99 7.57 -10.64 8.94
CA LYS A 99 7.73 -11.98 9.52
C LYS A 99 6.59 -12.34 10.48
N LYS A 100 6.23 -11.43 11.39
CA LYS A 100 5.18 -11.64 12.40
C LYS A 100 3.81 -11.94 11.77
N PHE A 101 3.47 -11.25 10.68
CA PHE A 101 2.16 -11.33 10.05
C PHE A 101 2.13 -12.07 8.72
N HIS A 102 3.24 -12.71 8.33
CA HIS A 102 3.38 -13.48 7.09
C HIS A 102 3.03 -12.65 5.83
N LEU A 103 3.60 -11.46 5.72
CA LEU A 103 3.38 -10.53 4.62
C LEU A 103 4.54 -10.62 3.61
N GLY A 104 4.25 -10.43 2.32
CA GLY A 104 5.26 -10.47 1.26
C GLY A 104 6.20 -9.28 1.29
N SER A 105 5.66 -8.08 1.27
CA SER A 105 6.42 -6.82 1.25
C SER A 105 5.67 -5.71 1.99
N ILE A 106 6.40 -4.68 2.41
CA ILE A 106 5.78 -3.56 3.13
C ILE A 106 6.22 -2.22 2.53
N ILE A 107 5.28 -1.31 2.33
CA ILE A 107 5.52 0.06 1.91
C ILE A 107 5.13 0.97 3.07
N VAL A 108 6.11 1.47 3.79
CA VAL A 108 5.86 2.38 4.91
C VAL A 108 5.77 3.80 4.39
N THR A 109 4.63 4.46 4.55
CA THR A 109 4.52 5.90 4.30
C THR A 109 5.02 6.67 5.51
N ARG A 110 5.93 7.65 5.29
CA ARG A 110 6.75 8.29 6.32
C ARG A 110 6.63 9.81 6.35
N SER A 111 5.53 10.33 5.85
CA SER A 111 5.25 11.77 5.78
C SER A 111 6.39 12.53 5.06
N GLU A 112 7.04 13.47 5.74
CA GLU A 112 8.15 14.28 5.20
C GLU A 112 9.38 13.46 4.77
N ALA A 113 9.57 12.25 5.30
CA ALA A 113 10.64 11.35 4.90
C ALA A 113 10.30 10.51 3.63
N GLY A 114 9.11 10.70 3.07
CA GLY A 114 8.69 9.97 1.87
C GLY A 114 8.15 8.58 2.18
N LEU A 115 8.68 7.55 1.55
CA LEU A 115 8.29 6.17 1.81
C LEU A 115 9.47 5.20 1.81
N SER A 116 9.28 4.03 2.42
CA SER A 116 10.24 2.94 2.42
C SER A 116 9.57 1.67 1.90
N LEU A 117 10.09 1.13 0.80
CA LEU A 117 9.72 -0.19 0.29
C LEU A 117 10.67 -1.22 0.88
N VAL A 118 10.17 -2.14 1.69
CA VAL A 118 10.93 -3.22 2.31
C VAL A 118 10.44 -4.55 1.76
N ARG A 119 11.36 -5.31 1.18
CA ARG A 119 11.18 -6.67 0.66
C ARG A 119 12.14 -7.62 1.39
N GLU A 120 12.03 -8.92 1.13
CA GLU A 120 12.83 -9.91 1.84
C GLU A 120 14.33 -9.61 1.79
N GLU A 121 14.89 -9.31 0.62
CA GLU A 121 16.33 -9.07 0.43
C GLU A 121 16.67 -7.62 0.05
N GLU A 122 15.67 -6.79 -0.20
CA GLU A 122 15.88 -5.44 -0.73
C GLU A 122 15.15 -4.39 0.11
N ILE A 123 15.76 -3.22 0.17
CA ILE A 123 15.14 -2.04 0.75
C ILE A 123 15.41 -0.81 -0.12
N GLU A 124 14.39 0.01 -0.26
CA GLU A 124 14.47 1.31 -0.93
C GLU A 124 13.85 2.37 -0.03
N HIS A 125 14.62 3.39 0.32
CA HIS A 125 14.13 4.61 0.94
C HIS A 125 13.96 5.68 -0.15
N ILE A 126 12.72 6.07 -0.42
CA ILE A 126 12.36 7.03 -1.46
C ILE A 126 11.95 8.33 -0.77
N PRO A 127 12.80 9.38 -0.78
CA PRO A 127 12.52 10.63 -0.10
C PRO A 127 11.33 11.34 -0.74
N THR A 128 10.61 12.14 0.05
CA THR A 128 9.52 12.95 -0.48
C THR A 128 10.03 14.00 -1.46
N LYS A 129 9.23 14.28 -2.48
CA LYS A 129 9.47 15.32 -3.47
C LYS A 129 8.49 16.49 -3.32
N ALA A 130 7.63 16.46 -2.31
CA ALA A 130 6.72 17.56 -2.01
C ALA A 130 7.53 18.81 -1.62
N GLN A 131 7.32 19.91 -2.35
CA GLN A 131 7.93 21.22 -2.05
C GLN A 131 7.11 22.00 -1.04
N GLU A 132 5.78 21.88 -1.12
CA GLU A 132 4.82 22.51 -0.23
C GLU A 132 3.75 21.49 0.15
N VAL A 133 3.33 21.49 1.40
CA VAL A 133 2.27 20.61 1.90
C VAL A 133 1.12 21.48 2.39
N PHE A 134 -0.03 21.38 1.72
CA PHE A 134 -1.26 22.08 2.11
C PHE A 134 -2.22 21.17 2.85
N ASP A 135 -2.40 19.93 2.36
CA ASP A 135 -3.31 18.96 2.96
C ASP A 135 -2.80 17.53 2.70
N VAL A 136 -2.74 16.72 3.74
CA VAL A 136 -2.30 15.31 3.64
C VAL A 136 -3.44 14.33 3.39
N SER A 137 -4.69 14.83 3.30
CA SER A 137 -5.87 14.01 3.07
C SER A 137 -5.79 13.28 1.73
N GLY A 138 -5.98 11.96 1.75
CA GLY A 138 -5.92 11.13 0.56
C GLY A 138 -4.51 10.76 0.06
N ALA A 139 -3.44 11.20 0.74
CA ALA A 139 -2.07 10.83 0.35
C ALA A 139 -1.85 9.31 0.41
N GLY A 140 -2.31 8.63 1.46
CA GLY A 140 -2.22 7.18 1.60
C GLY A 140 -3.03 6.44 0.52
N ASP A 141 -4.26 6.89 0.26
CA ASP A 141 -5.11 6.34 -0.79
C ASP A 141 -4.45 6.51 -2.18
N THR A 142 -3.79 7.64 -2.41
CA THR A 142 -3.02 7.89 -3.64
C THR A 142 -1.82 6.94 -3.75
N VAL A 143 -1.07 6.74 -2.67
CA VAL A 143 0.07 5.82 -2.66
C VAL A 143 -0.37 4.42 -3.05
N ILE A 144 -1.38 3.86 -2.40
CA ILE A 144 -1.82 2.49 -2.71
C ILE A 144 -2.39 2.38 -4.11
N ALA A 145 -3.19 3.35 -4.57
CA ALA A 145 -3.79 3.33 -5.91
C ALA A 145 -2.72 3.38 -7.00
N VAL A 146 -1.77 4.33 -6.93
CA VAL A 146 -0.72 4.48 -7.96
C VAL A 146 0.28 3.32 -7.89
N PHE A 147 0.62 2.83 -6.71
CA PHE A 147 1.45 1.63 -6.57
C PHE A 147 0.79 0.41 -7.23
N ALA A 148 -0.50 0.18 -6.96
CA ALA A 148 -1.26 -0.92 -7.55
C ALA A 148 -1.34 -0.80 -9.07
N MET A 149 -1.56 0.41 -9.61
CA MET A 149 -1.55 0.65 -11.06
C MET A 149 -0.18 0.32 -11.67
N GLY A 150 0.92 0.67 -11.00
CA GLY A 150 2.27 0.34 -11.44
C GLY A 150 2.49 -1.18 -11.49
N ILE A 151 2.13 -1.90 -10.43
CA ILE A 151 2.21 -3.36 -10.38
C ILE A 151 1.33 -4.01 -11.45
N ALA A 152 0.09 -3.57 -11.61
CA ALA A 152 -0.84 -4.05 -12.64
C ALA A 152 -0.30 -3.79 -14.07
N GLY A 153 0.38 -2.67 -14.26
CA GLY A 153 1.05 -2.31 -15.52
C GLY A 153 2.39 -3.02 -15.77
N GLY A 154 2.81 -3.92 -14.87
CA GLY A 154 4.06 -4.69 -15.00
C GLY A 154 5.34 -3.93 -14.64
N LEU A 155 5.24 -2.79 -13.97
CA LEU A 155 6.40 -2.08 -13.46
C LEU A 155 7.05 -2.85 -12.31
N ALA A 156 8.37 -2.70 -12.17
CA ALA A 156 9.06 -3.20 -10.99
C ALA A 156 8.51 -2.53 -9.71
N PRO A 157 8.48 -3.23 -8.56
CA PRO A 157 7.97 -2.67 -7.30
C PRO A 157 8.64 -1.36 -6.89
N ARG A 158 9.95 -1.23 -7.16
CA ARG A 158 10.71 0.00 -6.93
C ARG A 158 10.15 1.18 -7.73
N ASP A 159 9.93 0.98 -9.03
CA ASP A 159 9.43 2.03 -9.93
C ASP A 159 7.98 2.39 -9.60
N SER A 160 7.18 1.38 -9.26
CA SER A 160 5.79 1.58 -8.77
C SER A 160 5.76 2.41 -7.48
N ALA A 161 6.65 2.12 -6.53
CA ALA A 161 6.78 2.87 -5.27
C ALA A 161 7.26 4.31 -5.52
N TYR A 162 8.21 4.50 -6.44
CA TYR A 162 8.66 5.82 -6.84
C TYR A 162 7.53 6.67 -7.43
N LEU A 163 6.75 6.11 -8.37
CA LEU A 163 5.59 6.78 -8.94
C LEU A 163 4.53 7.12 -7.89
N ALA A 164 4.27 6.19 -6.96
CA ALA A 164 3.33 6.39 -5.87
C ALA A 164 3.75 7.54 -4.95
N ASN A 165 5.04 7.61 -4.59
CA ASN A 165 5.60 8.68 -3.79
C ASN A 165 5.51 10.05 -4.50
N LEU A 166 5.80 10.07 -5.79
CA LEU A 166 5.69 11.27 -6.61
C LEU A 166 4.24 11.76 -6.70
N ALA A 167 3.29 10.86 -6.94
CA ALA A 167 1.86 11.16 -6.98
C ALA A 167 1.35 11.71 -5.64
N ALA A 168 1.77 11.11 -4.52
CA ALA A 168 1.46 11.62 -3.19
C ALA A 168 1.98 13.04 -3.00
N GLY A 169 3.20 13.34 -3.47
CA GLY A 169 3.79 14.68 -3.46
C GLY A 169 2.94 15.71 -4.23
N VAL A 170 2.35 15.33 -5.36
CA VAL A 170 1.40 16.19 -6.11
C VAL A 170 0.12 16.43 -5.32
N VAL A 171 -0.44 15.38 -4.72
CA VAL A 171 -1.71 15.44 -3.99
C VAL A 171 -1.61 16.32 -2.74
N VAL A 172 -0.56 16.16 -1.93
CA VAL A 172 -0.40 16.96 -0.69
C VAL A 172 -0.17 18.46 -0.94
N ALA A 173 0.18 18.85 -2.17
CA ALA A 173 0.27 20.22 -2.61
C ALA A 173 -1.09 20.85 -3.01
N LYS A 174 -2.18 20.11 -2.87
CA LYS A 174 -3.56 20.56 -3.16
C LYS A 174 -4.37 20.70 -1.88
N LEU A 175 -5.42 21.49 -1.91
CA LEU A 175 -6.38 21.62 -0.81
C LEU A 175 -7.48 20.54 -0.94
N GLY A 176 -7.76 19.84 0.16
CA GLY A 176 -8.79 18.81 0.22
C GLY A 176 -8.36 17.50 -0.46
N THR A 177 -9.29 16.55 -0.51
CA THR A 177 -9.08 15.26 -1.18
C THR A 177 -8.96 15.48 -2.68
N TYR A 178 -7.82 15.14 -3.26
CA TYR A 178 -7.49 15.35 -4.66
C TYR A 178 -7.09 14.05 -5.35
N ALA A 179 -7.55 13.86 -6.59
CA ALA A 179 -7.13 12.75 -7.44
C ALA A 179 -6.12 13.28 -8.47
N VAL A 180 -4.88 12.79 -8.42
CA VAL A 180 -3.83 13.17 -9.37
C VAL A 180 -4.20 12.72 -10.79
N SER A 181 -4.07 13.62 -11.78
CA SER A 181 -4.27 13.27 -13.19
C SER A 181 -2.99 12.66 -13.80
N GLN A 182 -3.16 11.97 -14.93
CA GLN A 182 -2.04 11.42 -15.69
C GLN A 182 -1.09 12.55 -16.16
N GLU A 183 -1.63 13.66 -16.60
CA GLU A 183 -0.87 14.83 -17.07
C GLU A 183 -0.02 15.43 -15.95
N GLU A 184 -0.58 15.56 -14.75
CA GLU A 184 0.14 16.06 -13.58
C GLU A 184 1.27 15.12 -13.17
N LEU A 185 1.02 13.81 -13.18
CA LEU A 185 2.06 12.80 -12.87
C LEU A 185 3.19 12.83 -13.89
N ILE A 186 2.85 12.91 -15.19
CA ILE A 186 3.85 13.05 -16.27
C ILE A 186 4.65 14.37 -16.12
N ALA A 187 3.96 15.47 -15.77
CA ALA A 187 4.63 16.75 -15.56
C ALA A 187 5.59 16.70 -14.36
N ALA A 188 5.20 16.02 -13.28
CA ALA A 188 6.04 15.80 -12.11
C ALA A 188 7.29 14.95 -12.47
N LEU A 189 7.12 13.85 -13.23
CA LEU A 189 8.24 13.02 -13.71
C LEU A 189 9.24 13.78 -14.59
N LYS A 190 8.76 14.74 -15.41
CA LYS A 190 9.63 15.54 -16.29
C LYS A 190 10.48 16.56 -15.53
N LYS A 191 10.03 17.01 -14.36
CA LYS A 191 10.79 17.94 -13.50
C LYS A 191 11.94 17.24 -12.74
N GLU A 192 11.96 15.92 -12.74
CA GLU A 192 12.97 15.11 -12.06
C GLU A 192 14.20 14.79 -12.96
N LYS A 193 14.12 15.12 -14.24
CA LYS A 193 15.22 14.99 -15.22
C LYS A 193 16.00 16.30 -15.34
#